data_faff435c1ff5c2568a1e1e591b2d71d9
#
_entry.id   faff435c1ff5c2568a1e1e591b2d71d9
#
_cell.length_a   1.000
_cell.length_b   1.000
_cell.length_c   1.000
_cell.angle_alpha   90.00
_cell.angle_beta   90.00
_cell.angle_gamma   90.00
#
_symmetry.space_group_name_H-M   'P 1'
#
loop_
_entity.id
_entity.type
_entity.pdbx_description
1 polymer ?
#
loop_
_entity_poly.entity_id
_entity_poly.type
_entity_poly.pdbx_seq_one_letter_code
_entity_poly.pdbx_strand_id
1 'polypeptide(L)'
;MKHAEVLTDINYSFEPGKIYGVFGKNGSGKTMLLRSLAGLIIPTSGEIFIDNKQLHQDISFPPSMGIIIENMELLPQFDAKTNLKIIAKIKNIASEQDIENAINRVGLAPHADKKIKKYSLGMKQRLNIAQAIFEKPDIILLDEPTNALDEQGIELVNQLLLEEKQRGATIIIASHHKEDIEPLCDICLRMDQGKIIHD
;
A
#
# COMPACT_ATOMS: atom_id res chain seq x y z
N MET A 1 30.02 15.20 -1.16
CA MET A 1 28.66 15.28 -1.76
C MET A 1 27.72 15.71 -0.64
N LYS A 2 26.93 16.78 -0.79
CA LYS A 2 25.85 17.08 0.17
C LYS A 2 24.83 15.98 0.05
N HIS A 3 24.60 15.21 1.12
CA HIS A 3 23.48 14.28 1.18
C HIS A 3 22.20 15.14 1.12
N ALA A 4 21.37 14.93 0.12
CA ALA A 4 20.06 15.58 0.05
C ALA A 4 19.19 14.97 1.15
N GLU A 5 18.68 15.79 2.06
CA GLU A 5 17.66 15.38 3.01
C GLU A 5 16.36 15.13 2.24
N VAL A 6 15.80 13.93 2.38
CA VAL A 6 14.58 13.50 1.64
C VAL A 6 13.34 13.62 2.52
N LEU A 7 13.46 13.30 3.81
CA LEU A 7 12.44 13.50 4.84
C LEU A 7 13.06 14.33 5.96
N THR A 8 12.37 15.36 6.39
CA THR A 8 12.88 16.28 7.42
C THR A 8 11.76 16.60 8.40
N ASP A 9 12.04 16.39 9.69
CA ASP A 9 11.16 16.80 10.80
C ASP A 9 9.72 16.25 10.66
N ILE A 10 9.59 14.96 10.36
CA ILE A 10 8.30 14.27 10.32
C ILE A 10 7.92 13.86 11.75
N ASN A 11 6.95 14.56 12.31
CA ASN A 11 6.37 14.24 13.61
C ASN A 11 4.87 14.00 13.43
N TYR A 12 4.48 12.73 13.28
CA TYR A 12 3.09 12.38 13.01
C TYR A 12 2.71 11.03 13.63
N SER A 13 1.46 10.92 14.09
CA SER A 13 0.90 9.68 14.64
C SER A 13 -0.33 9.29 13.84
N PHE A 14 -0.30 8.07 13.26
CA PHE A 14 -1.42 7.50 12.54
C PHE A 14 -2.30 6.72 13.52
N GLU A 15 -3.57 7.12 13.61
CA GLU A 15 -4.55 6.42 14.46
C GLU A 15 -5.08 5.15 13.76
N PRO A 16 -5.29 4.05 14.49
CA PRO A 16 -5.81 2.81 13.94
C PRO A 16 -7.19 2.98 13.27
N GLY A 17 -7.46 2.17 12.23
CA GLY A 17 -8.76 2.08 11.58
C GLY A 17 -9.16 3.30 10.76
N LYS A 18 -8.20 4.12 10.34
CA LYS A 18 -8.44 5.30 9.50
C LYS A 18 -7.76 5.18 8.14
N ILE A 19 -8.29 5.91 7.16
CA ILE A 19 -7.67 6.12 5.85
C ILE A 19 -7.01 7.48 5.82
N TYR A 20 -5.72 7.50 5.56
CA TYR A 20 -4.89 8.69 5.40
C TYR A 20 -4.50 8.87 3.94
N GLY A 21 -4.82 10.02 3.36
CA GLY A 21 -4.29 10.44 2.06
C GLY A 21 -3.05 11.31 2.25
N VAL A 22 -1.94 10.91 1.67
CA VAL A 22 -0.69 11.68 1.66
C VAL A 22 -0.51 12.27 0.28
N PHE A 23 -0.76 13.55 0.14
CA PHE A 23 -0.77 14.26 -1.15
C PHE A 23 0.44 15.17 -1.31
N GLY A 24 0.94 15.27 -2.52
CA GLY A 24 2.06 16.16 -2.85
C GLY A 24 2.61 15.89 -4.24
N LYS A 25 3.39 16.84 -4.75
CA LYS A 25 4.04 16.71 -6.06
C LYS A 25 5.03 15.53 -6.10
N ASN A 26 5.39 15.10 -7.31
CA ASN A 26 6.47 14.13 -7.47
C ASN A 26 7.76 14.67 -6.85
N GLY A 27 8.47 13.81 -6.12
CA GLY A 27 9.68 14.20 -5.37
C GLY A 27 9.42 14.87 -4.02
N SER A 28 8.18 15.01 -3.55
CA SER A 28 7.87 15.59 -2.23
C SER A 28 8.23 14.71 -1.04
N GLY A 29 8.57 13.43 -1.26
CA GLY A 29 8.95 12.48 -0.21
C GLY A 29 7.90 11.41 0.14
N LYS A 30 6.73 11.38 -0.51
CA LYS A 30 5.63 10.44 -0.22
C LYS A 30 6.08 8.97 -0.19
N THR A 31 6.69 8.50 -1.28
CA THR A 31 7.23 7.14 -1.38
C THR A 31 8.25 6.84 -0.30
N MET A 32 9.11 7.81 0.03
CA MET A 32 10.12 7.64 1.09
C MET A 32 9.49 7.55 2.47
N LEU A 33 8.40 8.30 2.73
CA LEU A 33 7.60 8.15 3.95
C LEU A 33 7.02 6.72 4.06
N LEU A 34 6.38 6.22 2.98
CA LEU A 34 5.85 4.86 2.99
C LEU A 34 6.94 3.81 3.18
N ARG A 35 8.11 3.96 2.53
CA ARG A 35 9.25 3.07 2.71
C ARG A 35 9.79 3.08 4.14
N SER A 36 9.82 4.24 4.79
CA SER A 36 10.22 4.36 6.20
C SER A 36 9.24 3.62 7.12
N LEU A 37 7.94 3.84 6.93
CA LEU A 37 6.89 3.16 7.70
C LEU A 37 6.88 1.64 7.47
N ALA A 38 7.23 1.19 6.26
CA ALA A 38 7.35 -0.23 5.93
C ALA A 38 8.62 -0.90 6.48
N GLY A 39 9.55 -0.14 7.05
CA GLY A 39 10.84 -0.66 7.51
C GLY A 39 11.83 -0.98 6.40
N LEU A 40 11.58 -0.50 5.18
CA LEU A 40 12.45 -0.73 4.02
C LEU A 40 13.68 0.19 4.01
N ILE A 41 13.65 1.26 4.78
CA ILE A 41 14.78 2.18 4.97
C ILE A 41 14.90 2.55 6.44
N ILE A 42 16.14 2.72 6.90
CA ILE A 42 16.46 3.16 8.24
C ILE A 42 16.63 4.68 8.20
N PRO A 43 15.88 5.46 8.99
CA PRO A 43 16.07 6.90 9.10
C PRO A 43 17.51 7.24 9.57
N THR A 44 18.07 8.33 9.06
CA THR A 44 19.37 8.83 9.53
C THR A 44 19.28 9.34 10.98
N SER A 45 18.11 9.85 11.36
CA SER A 45 17.78 10.30 12.72
C SER A 45 16.27 10.18 12.95
N GLY A 46 15.84 10.20 14.21
CA GLY A 46 14.45 10.01 14.61
C GLY A 46 14.10 8.53 14.77
N GLU A 47 12.88 8.27 15.15
CA GLU A 47 12.38 6.95 15.54
C GLU A 47 10.99 6.71 14.94
N ILE A 48 10.71 5.45 14.61
CA ILE A 48 9.39 5.01 14.11
C ILE A 48 8.89 3.92 15.04
N PHE A 49 7.68 4.07 15.53
CA PHE A 49 7.02 3.10 16.39
C PHE A 49 5.80 2.49 15.69
N ILE A 50 5.66 1.18 15.79
CA ILE A 50 4.49 0.41 15.37
C ILE A 50 3.99 -0.35 16.61
N ASP A 51 2.79 -0.03 17.06
CA ASP A 51 2.19 -0.62 18.28
C ASP A 51 3.14 -0.58 19.50
N ASN A 52 3.75 0.58 19.76
CA ASN A 52 4.74 0.84 20.81
C ASN A 52 6.06 0.05 20.68
N LYS A 53 6.33 -0.60 19.56
CA LYS A 53 7.60 -1.25 19.25
C LYS A 53 8.40 -0.39 18.30
N GLN A 54 9.64 -0.13 18.63
CA GLN A 54 10.53 0.69 17.80
C GLN A 54 11.02 -0.11 16.59
N LEU A 55 10.77 0.43 15.40
CA LEU A 55 11.23 -0.16 14.15
C LEU A 55 12.76 -0.12 14.07
N HIS A 56 13.36 -1.21 13.62
CA HIS A 56 14.81 -1.46 13.56
C HIS A 56 15.53 -1.61 14.92
N GLN A 57 14.78 -1.59 16.04
CA GLN A 57 15.31 -1.96 17.36
C GLN A 57 14.56 -3.16 17.92
N ASP A 58 13.25 -3.02 18.18
CA ASP A 58 12.42 -4.10 18.74
C ASP A 58 11.90 -5.03 17.65
N ILE A 59 11.63 -4.48 16.46
CA ILE A 59 11.14 -5.21 15.29
C ILE A 59 11.88 -4.75 14.03
N SER A 60 12.19 -5.68 13.11
CA SER A 60 12.81 -5.34 11.83
C SER A 60 11.80 -4.81 10.82
N PHE A 61 10.57 -5.34 10.84
CA PHE A 61 9.46 -4.97 9.97
C PHE A 61 8.14 -5.00 10.75
N PRO A 62 7.14 -4.20 10.35
CA PRO A 62 5.79 -4.32 10.90
C PRO A 62 5.25 -5.74 10.70
N PRO A 63 4.69 -6.39 11.73
CA PRO A 63 4.32 -7.80 11.68
C PRO A 63 3.12 -8.08 10.76
N SER A 64 2.20 -7.13 10.67
CA SER A 64 0.94 -7.26 9.92
C SER A 64 0.80 -6.09 8.95
N MET A 65 1.43 -6.20 7.78
CA MET A 65 1.46 -5.13 6.78
C MET A 65 1.31 -5.68 5.37
N GLY A 66 0.46 -5.00 4.58
CA GLY A 66 0.36 -5.13 3.13
C GLY A 66 0.87 -3.86 2.46
N ILE A 67 1.64 -4.01 1.39
CA ILE A 67 2.27 -2.86 0.73
C ILE A 67 2.12 -2.91 -0.78
N ILE A 68 1.96 -1.74 -1.39
CA ILE A 68 2.29 -1.45 -2.78
C ILE A 68 3.19 -0.22 -2.75
N ILE A 69 4.46 -0.40 -3.03
CA ILE A 69 5.44 0.70 -3.09
C ILE A 69 6.20 0.55 -4.40
N GLU A 70 6.08 1.55 -5.26
CA GLU A 70 6.64 1.52 -6.63
C GLU A 70 6.13 0.35 -7.50
N ASN A 71 6.89 -0.01 -8.53
CA ASN A 71 6.52 -1.08 -9.44
C ASN A 71 6.78 -2.45 -8.79
N MET A 72 5.75 -3.07 -8.27
CA MET A 72 5.82 -4.46 -7.82
C MET A 72 5.85 -5.39 -9.04
N GLU A 73 6.90 -6.18 -9.15
CA GLU A 73 7.05 -7.13 -10.23
C GLU A 73 6.25 -8.41 -9.95
N LEU A 74 5.17 -8.58 -10.70
CA LEU A 74 4.45 -9.86 -10.76
C LEU A 74 5.22 -10.83 -11.67
N LEU A 75 5.17 -12.10 -11.36
CA LEU A 75 5.82 -13.16 -12.15
C LEU A 75 5.01 -13.41 -13.44
N PRO A 76 5.48 -12.97 -14.63
CA PRO A 76 4.65 -12.91 -15.83
C PRO A 76 4.31 -14.27 -16.43
N GLN A 77 5.08 -15.31 -16.10
CA GLN A 77 4.89 -16.68 -16.57
C GLN A 77 3.77 -17.44 -15.82
N PHE A 78 3.35 -16.96 -14.66
CA PHE A 78 2.31 -17.56 -13.83
C PHE A 78 0.98 -16.80 -13.95
N ASP A 79 -0.09 -17.42 -13.48
CA ASP A 79 -1.41 -16.82 -13.29
C ASP A 79 -1.50 -16.05 -11.95
N ALA A 80 -2.65 -15.40 -11.69
CA ALA A 80 -2.86 -14.61 -10.48
C ALA A 80 -2.79 -15.45 -9.21
N LYS A 81 -3.44 -16.61 -9.19
CA LYS A 81 -3.48 -17.51 -8.03
C LYS A 81 -2.08 -18.00 -7.66
N THR A 82 -1.30 -18.40 -8.66
CA THR A 82 0.08 -18.86 -8.45
C THR A 82 0.99 -17.75 -7.93
N ASN A 83 0.86 -16.52 -8.45
CA ASN A 83 1.60 -15.36 -7.94
C ASN A 83 1.34 -15.16 -6.44
N LEU A 84 0.07 -15.08 -6.01
CA LEU A 84 -0.28 -14.90 -4.60
C LEU A 84 0.12 -16.11 -3.74
N LYS A 85 -0.02 -17.35 -4.23
CA LYS A 85 0.43 -18.55 -3.51
C LYS A 85 1.94 -18.56 -3.22
N ILE A 86 2.76 -18.04 -4.12
CA ILE A 86 4.21 -17.96 -3.90
C ILE A 86 4.50 -17.03 -2.73
N ILE A 87 3.82 -15.88 -2.66
CA ILE A 87 3.99 -14.91 -1.57
C ILE A 87 3.42 -15.46 -0.26
N ALA A 88 2.23 -16.07 -0.30
CA ALA A 88 1.59 -16.66 0.87
C ALA A 88 2.48 -17.68 1.60
N LYS A 89 3.39 -18.38 0.89
CA LYS A 89 4.35 -19.32 1.48
C LYS A 89 5.39 -18.66 2.39
N ILE A 90 5.60 -17.35 2.30
CA ILE A 90 6.59 -16.63 3.11
C ILE A 90 6.16 -16.61 4.58
N LYS A 91 4.93 -16.20 4.84
CA LYS A 91 4.35 -16.12 6.20
C LYS A 91 3.52 -17.35 6.55
N ASN A 92 2.96 -18.03 5.54
CA ASN A 92 2.09 -19.21 5.67
C ASN A 92 0.86 -18.98 6.57
N ILE A 93 0.26 -17.78 6.48
CA ILE A 93 -0.92 -17.37 7.27
C ILE A 93 -2.21 -17.32 6.44
N ALA A 94 -2.11 -17.12 5.12
CA ALA A 94 -3.26 -17.05 4.23
C ALA A 94 -3.62 -18.43 3.67
N SER A 95 -4.92 -18.74 3.67
CA SER A 95 -5.49 -19.93 3.04
C SER A 95 -5.65 -19.75 1.52
N GLU A 96 -5.92 -20.86 0.80
CA GLU A 96 -6.32 -20.78 -0.62
C GLU A 96 -7.59 -19.94 -0.81
N GLN A 97 -8.53 -20.02 0.14
CA GLN A 97 -9.76 -19.25 0.09
C GLN A 97 -9.51 -17.74 0.23
N ASP A 98 -8.54 -17.33 1.07
CA ASP A 98 -8.16 -15.90 1.21
C ASP A 98 -7.58 -15.37 -0.10
N ILE A 99 -6.76 -16.17 -0.78
CA ILE A 99 -6.21 -15.84 -2.11
C ILE A 99 -7.33 -15.69 -3.14
N GLU A 100 -8.25 -16.66 -3.23
CA GLU A 100 -9.38 -16.62 -4.17
C GLU A 100 -10.29 -15.42 -3.88
N ASN A 101 -10.59 -15.17 -2.63
CA ASN A 101 -11.38 -14.00 -2.21
C ASN A 101 -10.72 -12.70 -2.62
N ALA A 102 -9.42 -12.54 -2.43
CA ALA A 102 -8.70 -11.32 -2.82
C ALA A 102 -8.74 -11.10 -4.35
N ILE A 103 -8.55 -12.16 -5.14
CA ILE A 103 -8.66 -12.10 -6.60
C ILE A 103 -10.07 -11.71 -7.04
N ASN A 104 -11.10 -12.26 -6.39
CA ASN A 104 -12.50 -11.93 -6.66
C ASN A 104 -12.82 -10.48 -6.32
N ARG A 105 -12.39 -9.99 -5.16
CA ARG A 105 -12.62 -8.62 -4.66
C ARG A 105 -12.03 -7.55 -5.58
N VAL A 106 -10.93 -7.84 -6.27
CA VAL A 106 -10.33 -6.92 -7.25
C VAL A 106 -10.88 -7.13 -8.67
N GLY A 107 -11.95 -7.92 -8.84
CA GLY A 107 -12.62 -8.15 -10.12
C GLY A 107 -11.80 -8.94 -11.15
N LEU A 108 -10.87 -9.78 -10.70
CA LEU A 108 -10.00 -10.57 -11.57
C LEU A 108 -10.43 -12.04 -11.72
N ALA A 109 -11.53 -12.47 -11.07
CA ALA A 109 -12.03 -13.84 -11.16
C ALA A 109 -12.17 -14.37 -12.61
N PRO A 110 -12.75 -13.61 -13.59
CA PRO A 110 -12.88 -14.09 -14.96
C PRO A 110 -11.56 -14.27 -15.70
N HIS A 111 -10.46 -13.81 -15.10
CA HIS A 111 -9.12 -13.81 -15.69
C HIS A 111 -8.10 -14.55 -14.83
N ALA A 112 -8.52 -15.19 -13.74
CA ALA A 112 -7.64 -15.80 -12.74
C ALA A 112 -6.66 -16.84 -13.33
N ASP A 113 -7.10 -17.61 -14.34
CA ASP A 113 -6.29 -18.65 -15.01
C ASP A 113 -5.37 -18.10 -16.12
N LYS A 114 -5.50 -16.79 -16.47
CA LYS A 114 -4.64 -16.19 -17.49
C LYS A 114 -3.28 -15.85 -16.91
N LYS A 115 -2.21 -16.13 -17.68
CA LYS A 115 -0.85 -15.72 -17.30
C LYS A 115 -0.75 -14.20 -17.25
N ILE A 116 -0.03 -13.68 -16.25
CA ILE A 116 0.13 -12.24 -15.99
C ILE A 116 0.71 -11.47 -17.18
N LYS A 117 1.52 -12.12 -18.02
CA LYS A 117 2.03 -11.50 -19.26
C LYS A 117 0.92 -11.05 -20.23
N LYS A 118 -0.31 -11.59 -20.09
CA LYS A 118 -1.50 -11.23 -20.89
C LYS A 118 -2.40 -10.21 -20.20
N TYR A 119 -2.05 -9.77 -18.99
CA TYR A 119 -2.82 -8.78 -18.25
C TYR A 119 -2.56 -7.37 -18.80
N SER A 120 -3.62 -6.55 -18.84
CA SER A 120 -3.48 -5.10 -19.02
C SER A 120 -2.76 -4.48 -17.81
N LEU A 121 -2.32 -3.24 -17.95
CA LEU A 121 -1.67 -2.53 -16.85
C LEU A 121 -2.64 -2.38 -15.66
N GLY A 122 -3.91 -2.02 -15.90
CA GLY A 122 -4.93 -1.94 -14.85
C GLY A 122 -5.23 -3.30 -14.19
N MET A 123 -5.21 -4.41 -14.94
CA MET A 123 -5.34 -5.76 -14.34
C MET A 123 -4.15 -6.10 -13.43
N LYS A 124 -2.93 -5.73 -13.83
CA LYS A 124 -1.73 -5.91 -12.99
C LYS A 124 -1.83 -5.07 -11.72
N GLN A 125 -2.26 -3.81 -11.84
CA GLN A 125 -2.46 -2.94 -10.69
C GLN A 125 -3.48 -3.51 -9.71
N ARG A 126 -4.62 -4.00 -10.20
CA ARG A 126 -5.62 -4.68 -9.35
C ARG A 126 -5.08 -5.93 -8.69
N LEU A 127 -4.21 -6.70 -9.34
CA LEU A 127 -3.56 -7.86 -8.71
C LEU A 127 -2.54 -7.45 -7.64
N ASN A 128 -1.82 -6.35 -7.83
CA ASN A 128 -0.94 -5.78 -6.79
C ASN A 128 -1.76 -5.38 -5.55
N ILE A 129 -2.96 -4.81 -5.75
CA ILE A 129 -3.87 -4.50 -4.64
C ILE A 129 -4.33 -5.79 -3.95
N ALA A 130 -4.71 -6.83 -4.71
CA ALA A 130 -5.05 -8.13 -4.12
C ALA A 130 -3.89 -8.67 -3.28
N GLN A 131 -2.63 -8.54 -3.76
CA GLN A 131 -1.43 -8.94 -3.03
C GLN A 131 -1.24 -8.16 -1.72
N ALA A 132 -1.61 -6.89 -1.67
CA ALA A 132 -1.49 -6.10 -0.45
C ALA A 132 -2.52 -6.48 0.62
N ILE A 133 -3.69 -7.04 0.24
CA ILE A 133 -4.81 -7.27 1.17
C ILE A 133 -5.09 -8.74 1.51
N PHE A 134 -4.58 -9.72 0.72
CA PHE A 134 -5.00 -11.14 0.83
C PHE A 134 -4.70 -11.78 2.20
N GLU A 135 -3.68 -11.29 2.90
CA GLU A 135 -3.33 -11.71 4.28
C GLU A 135 -4.11 -10.95 5.36
N LYS A 136 -5.05 -10.08 4.98
CA LYS A 136 -5.85 -9.24 5.90
C LYS A 136 -4.97 -8.43 6.88
N PRO A 137 -3.99 -7.67 6.41
CA PRO A 137 -3.06 -6.95 7.26
C PRO A 137 -3.74 -5.83 8.06
N ASP A 138 -3.17 -5.48 9.21
CA ASP A 138 -3.64 -4.37 10.05
C ASP A 138 -3.21 -3.01 9.50
N ILE A 139 -2.11 -2.97 8.76
CA ILE A 139 -1.58 -1.77 8.11
C ILE A 139 -1.49 -2.01 6.61
N ILE A 140 -2.01 -1.07 5.82
CA ILE A 140 -1.95 -1.11 4.35
C ILE A 140 -1.31 0.19 3.84
N LEU A 141 -0.18 0.06 3.15
CA LEU A 141 0.54 1.18 2.54
C LEU A 141 0.47 1.09 1.02
N LEU A 142 -0.08 2.11 0.38
CA LEU A 142 -0.31 2.12 -1.07
C LEU A 142 0.32 3.37 -1.69
N ASP A 143 1.27 3.16 -2.60
CA ASP A 143 1.84 4.23 -3.41
C ASP A 143 1.18 4.23 -4.79
N GLU A 144 0.46 5.31 -5.11
CA GLU A 144 -0.25 5.53 -6.36
C GLU A 144 -1.17 4.36 -6.78
N PRO A 145 -2.11 3.89 -5.91
CA PRO A 145 -2.89 2.67 -6.18
C PRO A 145 -3.87 2.80 -7.34
N THR A 146 -4.28 4.02 -7.71
CA THR A 146 -5.23 4.28 -8.81
C THR A 146 -4.56 4.45 -10.17
N ASN A 147 -3.22 4.49 -10.23
CA ASN A 147 -2.52 4.60 -11.50
C ASN A 147 -2.90 3.45 -12.45
N ALA A 148 -3.13 3.80 -13.72
CA ALA A 148 -3.51 2.88 -14.80
C ALA A 148 -4.89 2.20 -14.63
N LEU A 149 -5.72 2.64 -13.70
CA LEU A 149 -7.11 2.22 -13.57
C LEU A 149 -8.03 3.17 -14.35
N ASP A 150 -9.10 2.61 -14.90
CA ASP A 150 -10.25 3.34 -15.39
C ASP A 150 -11.19 3.72 -14.23
N GLU A 151 -12.20 4.55 -14.48
CA GLU A 151 -13.15 5.01 -13.46
C GLU A 151 -13.78 3.84 -12.68
N GLN A 152 -14.17 2.76 -13.37
CA GLN A 152 -14.75 1.58 -12.72
C GLN A 152 -13.72 0.85 -11.85
N GLY A 153 -12.46 0.81 -12.27
CA GLY A 153 -11.36 0.26 -11.49
C GLY A 153 -11.06 1.08 -10.25
N ILE A 154 -11.10 2.40 -10.34
CA ILE A 154 -10.95 3.31 -9.19
C ILE A 154 -12.08 3.10 -8.20
N GLU A 155 -13.33 3.09 -8.65
CA GLU A 155 -14.50 2.87 -7.78
C GLU A 155 -14.43 1.52 -7.04
N LEU A 156 -14.07 0.44 -7.75
CA LEU A 156 -13.88 -0.89 -7.17
C LEU A 156 -12.80 -0.89 -6.08
N VAL A 157 -11.66 -0.25 -6.35
CA VAL A 157 -10.56 -0.15 -5.38
C VAL A 157 -10.99 0.68 -4.17
N ASN A 158 -11.68 1.78 -4.40
CA ASN A 158 -12.18 2.65 -3.34
C ASN A 158 -13.13 1.89 -2.40
N GLN A 159 -14.08 1.14 -2.96
CA GLN A 159 -14.99 0.30 -2.18
C GLN A 159 -14.23 -0.75 -1.36
N LEU A 160 -13.24 -1.39 -1.97
CA LEU A 160 -12.40 -2.39 -1.30
C LEU A 160 -11.62 -1.78 -0.12
N LEU A 161 -11.08 -0.57 -0.27
CA LEU A 161 -10.35 0.11 0.81
C LEU A 161 -11.28 0.52 1.96
N LEU A 162 -12.53 0.90 1.66
CA LEU A 162 -13.54 1.14 2.69
C LEU A 162 -13.88 -0.15 3.47
N GLU A 163 -13.97 -1.30 2.80
CA GLU A 163 -14.15 -2.60 3.47
C GLU A 163 -12.97 -2.96 4.38
N GLU A 164 -11.72 -2.73 3.92
CA GLU A 164 -10.54 -2.95 4.75
C GLU A 164 -10.51 -2.02 5.97
N LYS A 165 -10.89 -0.75 5.81
CA LYS A 165 -11.07 0.18 6.93
C LYS A 165 -12.14 -0.33 7.92
N GLN A 166 -13.31 -0.79 7.42
CA GLN A 166 -14.37 -1.35 8.27
C GLN A 166 -13.90 -2.58 9.05
N ARG A 167 -12.99 -3.37 8.49
CA ARG A 167 -12.31 -4.47 9.18
C ARG A 167 -11.39 -4.00 10.31
N GLY A 168 -11.03 -2.72 10.34
CA GLY A 168 -10.15 -2.11 11.31
C GLY A 168 -8.72 -1.82 10.80
N ALA A 169 -8.44 -2.04 9.52
CA ALA A 169 -7.14 -1.75 8.95
C ALA A 169 -6.86 -0.24 8.92
N THR A 170 -5.63 0.13 9.20
CA THR A 170 -5.11 1.48 9.00
C THR A 170 -4.52 1.57 7.61
N ILE A 171 -4.99 2.52 6.80
CA ILE A 171 -4.62 2.61 5.40
C ILE A 171 -3.93 3.96 5.15
N ILE A 172 -2.74 3.93 4.54
CA ILE A 172 -2.00 5.15 4.17
C ILE A 172 -1.77 5.11 2.66
N ILE A 173 -2.33 6.08 1.97
CA ILE A 173 -2.31 6.18 0.51
C ILE A 173 -1.51 7.40 0.10
N ALA A 174 -0.39 7.20 -0.59
CA ALA A 174 0.34 8.27 -1.24
C ALA A 174 -0.17 8.45 -2.67
N SER A 175 -0.57 9.66 -3.04
CA SER A 175 -1.01 9.97 -4.39
C SER A 175 -0.72 11.42 -4.78
N HIS A 176 -0.59 11.65 -6.09
CA HIS A 176 -0.61 12.99 -6.68
C HIS A 176 -1.99 13.31 -7.32
N HIS A 177 -2.87 12.30 -7.45
CA HIS A 177 -4.26 12.42 -7.89
C HIS A 177 -5.19 12.53 -6.69
N LYS A 178 -5.38 13.76 -6.18
CA LYS A 178 -6.13 14.00 -4.95
C LYS A 178 -7.61 13.63 -5.11
N GLU A 179 -8.22 13.99 -6.24
CA GLU A 179 -9.64 13.78 -6.56
C GLU A 179 -10.08 12.31 -6.51
N ASP A 180 -9.19 11.37 -6.84
CA ASP A 180 -9.52 9.94 -6.88
C ASP A 180 -9.66 9.33 -5.49
N ILE A 181 -8.99 9.89 -4.50
CA ILE A 181 -8.76 9.26 -3.18
C ILE A 181 -9.25 10.11 -2.03
N GLU A 182 -9.25 11.44 -2.15
CA GLU A 182 -9.69 12.36 -1.09
C GLU A 182 -11.07 12.01 -0.51
N PRO A 183 -12.08 11.59 -1.33
CA PRO A 183 -13.39 11.24 -0.81
C PRO A 183 -13.40 10.03 0.15
N LEU A 184 -12.33 9.21 0.15
CA LEU A 184 -12.19 8.06 1.04
C LEU A 184 -11.50 8.39 2.34
N CYS A 185 -10.69 9.46 2.34
CA CYS A 185 -9.77 9.76 3.42
C CYS A 185 -10.50 10.35 4.63
N ASP A 186 -10.22 9.81 5.80
CA ASP A 186 -10.58 10.47 7.05
C ASP A 186 -9.70 11.69 7.31
N ILE A 187 -8.44 11.61 6.87
CA ILE A 187 -7.44 12.66 7.09
C ILE A 187 -6.59 12.80 5.83
N CYS A 188 -6.45 14.03 5.37
CA CYS A 188 -5.60 14.41 4.26
C CYS A 188 -4.34 15.11 4.77
N LEU A 189 -3.18 14.60 4.40
CA LEU A 189 -1.88 15.16 4.73
C LEU A 189 -1.23 15.72 3.47
N ARG A 190 -0.68 16.91 3.56
CA ARG A 190 0.09 17.50 2.47
C ARG A 190 1.57 17.31 2.71
N MET A 191 2.27 16.74 1.74
CA MET A 191 3.73 16.66 1.74
C MET A 191 4.34 17.64 0.76
N ASP A 192 5.34 18.37 1.22
CA ASP A 192 6.17 19.21 0.37
C ASP A 192 7.61 19.23 0.88
N GLN A 193 8.58 19.06 -0.04
CA GLN A 193 10.02 19.07 0.26
C GLN A 193 10.40 18.23 1.49
N GLY A 194 9.85 17.03 1.61
CA GLY A 194 10.16 16.08 2.68
C GLY A 194 9.51 16.36 4.03
N LYS A 195 8.57 17.30 4.11
CA LYS A 195 7.84 17.66 5.35
C LYS A 195 6.34 17.42 5.20
N ILE A 196 5.69 17.07 6.29
CA ILE A 196 4.23 17.14 6.39
C ILE A 196 3.88 18.58 6.73
N ILE A 197 3.04 19.19 5.87
CA ILE A 197 2.54 20.56 6.07
C ILE A 197 1.14 20.42 6.69
N HIS A 198 0.96 21.04 7.83
CA HIS A 198 -0.36 21.23 8.44
C HIS A 198 -0.96 22.49 7.82
N ASP A 199 -2.15 22.38 7.20
CA ASP A 199 -2.92 23.52 6.72
C ASP A 199 -3.52 24.30 7.87
#